data_b99bd721a4e3321eacd52d01b263a2b0
#
_entry.id   b99bd721a4e3321eacd52d01b263a2b0
#
_cell.length_a   1.000
_cell.length_b   1.000
_cell.length_c   1.000
_cell.angle_alpha   90.00
_cell.angle_beta   90.00
_cell.angle_gamma   90.00
#
_symmetry.space_group_name_H-M   'P 1'
#
loop_
_entity.id
_entity.type
_entity.pdbx_description
1 polymer ?
#
loop_
_entity_poly.entity_id
_entity_poly.type
_entity_poly.pdbx_seq_one_letter_code
_entity_poly.pdbx_strand_id
1 'polypeptide(L)'
;VDVRVSLRVGIAMIIGALAAAAVPVGPLMPAATAAPGSLAGMIVFIDPGHNGANDASIGRQVPTGRGGTKDCQASGTSTNSGYSEHTFTWDTALRLRAALNALGVRTAMSRGNDNALGPCVDERANMANALHPNAIVSLHGDGGPASGRGFHVNYSSPPLNAAQAGPSVQFARVMRDQLQATGIPPANYIGQGGLYGRSDLAGLNLAQYPSVLVELGNMKNPADSALMESAEGRQKYADALVRGVAGFLATQGQAR
;
A
#
# COMPACT_ATOMS: atom_id res chain seq x y z
N VAL A 1 78.65 39.31 -33.43
CA VAL A 1 78.73 37.83 -33.49
C VAL A 1 77.36 37.29 -33.23
N ASP A 2 76.63 37.00 -34.31
CA ASP A 2 75.31 36.43 -34.31
C ASP A 2 75.39 34.91 -34.19
N VAL A 3 74.70 34.30 -33.25
CA VAL A 3 74.49 32.87 -33.24
C VAL A 3 72.98 32.63 -33.27
N ARG A 4 72.52 32.27 -34.46
CA ARG A 4 71.14 31.79 -34.64
C ARG A 4 71.05 30.29 -34.28
N VAL A 5 70.30 29.97 -33.27
CA VAL A 5 69.93 28.57 -32.90
C VAL A 5 68.57 28.27 -33.53
N SER A 6 68.54 27.37 -34.52
CA SER A 6 67.33 26.86 -35.15
C SER A 6 66.75 25.69 -34.32
N LEU A 7 65.61 25.86 -33.70
CA LEU A 7 64.87 24.84 -33.01
C LEU A 7 63.94 24.12 -34.02
N ARG A 8 64.25 22.88 -34.37
CA ARG A 8 63.35 22.01 -35.16
C ARG A 8 62.37 21.30 -34.18
N VAL A 9 61.08 21.67 -34.23
CA VAL A 9 59.97 20.99 -33.53
C VAL A 9 59.55 19.81 -34.41
N GLY A 10 59.83 18.62 -33.96
CA GLY A 10 59.27 17.38 -34.53
C GLY A 10 57.88 17.11 -33.98
N ILE A 11 56.86 17.11 -34.83
CA ILE A 11 55.50 16.72 -34.50
C ILE A 11 55.40 15.21 -34.65
N ALA A 12 55.31 14.49 -33.51
CA ALA A 12 54.98 13.09 -33.51
C ALA A 12 53.45 12.92 -33.50
N MET A 13 52.90 12.43 -34.61
CA MET A 13 51.48 12.00 -34.65
C MET A 13 51.33 10.68 -33.92
N ILE A 14 50.61 10.71 -32.78
CA ILE A 14 50.16 9.50 -32.11
C ILE A 14 48.80 9.15 -32.70
N ILE A 15 48.74 8.12 -33.53
CA ILE A 15 47.48 7.50 -33.99
C ILE A 15 46.96 6.58 -32.87
N GLY A 16 46.05 7.10 -32.07
CA GLY A 16 45.34 6.31 -31.08
C GLY A 16 44.25 5.45 -31.76
N ALA A 17 44.46 4.13 -31.78
CA ALA A 17 43.42 3.21 -32.21
C ALA A 17 42.32 3.14 -31.14
N LEU A 18 41.13 3.67 -31.43
CA LEU A 18 39.93 3.44 -30.64
C LEU A 18 39.48 1.97 -30.82
N ALA A 19 39.74 1.13 -29.85
CA ALA A 19 39.11 -0.18 -29.76
C ALA A 19 37.65 0.02 -29.31
N ALA A 20 36.68 -0.17 -30.21
CA ALA A 20 35.26 -0.23 -29.89
C ALA A 20 35.01 -1.53 -29.14
N ALA A 21 34.78 -1.44 -27.82
CA ALA A 21 34.34 -2.55 -27.02
C ALA A 21 32.87 -2.85 -27.40
N ALA A 22 32.63 -3.98 -28.06
CA ALA A 22 31.29 -4.51 -28.30
C ALA A 22 30.71 -4.95 -26.97
N VAL A 23 29.62 -4.25 -26.51
CA VAL A 23 28.83 -4.67 -25.36
C VAL A 23 28.07 -5.92 -25.78
N PRO A 24 28.23 -7.07 -25.11
CA PRO A 24 27.45 -8.25 -25.42
C PRO A 24 25.97 -7.97 -25.12
N VAL A 25 25.13 -7.97 -26.15
CA VAL A 25 23.67 -7.99 -25.98
C VAL A 25 23.34 -9.38 -25.45
N GLY A 26 23.02 -9.45 -24.13
CA GLY A 26 22.53 -10.67 -23.53
C GLY A 26 21.25 -11.16 -24.19
N PRO A 27 20.94 -12.46 -24.15
CA PRO A 27 19.74 -13.00 -24.75
C PRO A 27 18.50 -12.28 -24.18
N LEU A 28 17.64 -11.76 -25.08
CA LEU A 28 16.31 -11.27 -24.73
C LEU A 28 15.58 -12.41 -24.00
N MET A 29 15.34 -12.22 -22.69
CA MET A 29 14.48 -13.18 -21.98
C MET A 29 13.11 -13.19 -22.65
N PRO A 30 12.55 -14.36 -22.98
CA PRO A 30 11.20 -14.42 -23.52
C PRO A 30 10.24 -13.78 -22.51
N ALA A 31 9.31 -12.96 -23.00
CA ALA A 31 8.25 -12.39 -22.18
C ALA A 31 7.57 -13.57 -21.47
N ALA A 32 7.58 -13.52 -20.12
CA ALA A 32 6.94 -14.56 -19.33
C ALA A 32 5.47 -14.65 -19.76
N THR A 33 5.11 -15.73 -20.44
CA THR A 33 3.71 -16.07 -20.69
C THR A 33 3.06 -16.23 -19.32
N ALA A 34 1.98 -15.47 -19.08
CA ALA A 34 1.26 -15.52 -17.82
C ALA A 34 0.89 -16.97 -17.49
N ALA A 35 1.42 -17.48 -16.38
CA ALA A 35 1.09 -18.82 -15.91
C ALA A 35 -0.41 -18.91 -15.54
N PRO A 36 -1.03 -20.13 -15.56
CA PRO A 36 -2.36 -20.33 -15.01
C PRO A 36 -2.41 -19.79 -13.56
N GLY A 37 -3.27 -18.78 -13.30
CA GLY A 37 -3.27 -18.02 -12.06
C GLY A 37 -2.75 -16.58 -12.18
N SER A 38 -2.58 -16.08 -13.41
CA SER A 38 -2.23 -14.68 -13.69
C SER A 38 -3.17 -13.71 -12.97
N LEU A 39 -2.60 -12.72 -12.27
CA LEU A 39 -3.34 -11.62 -11.65
C LEU A 39 -3.79 -10.56 -12.67
N ALA A 40 -3.41 -10.71 -13.93
CA ALA A 40 -3.69 -9.76 -14.99
C ALA A 40 -5.20 -9.54 -15.15
N GLY A 41 -5.60 -8.27 -15.17
CA GLY A 41 -7.00 -7.87 -15.32
C GLY A 41 -7.83 -7.91 -14.03
N MET A 42 -7.36 -8.51 -12.94
CA MET A 42 -8.01 -8.43 -11.64
C MET A 42 -8.03 -6.97 -11.15
N ILE A 43 -9.06 -6.60 -10.40
CA ILE A 43 -9.26 -5.24 -9.92
C ILE A 43 -9.05 -5.19 -8.41
N VAL A 44 -8.22 -4.26 -7.94
CA VAL A 44 -8.02 -3.96 -6.53
C VAL A 44 -8.34 -2.50 -6.26
N PHE A 45 -9.22 -2.26 -5.29
CA PHE A 45 -9.47 -0.92 -4.78
C PHE A 45 -8.57 -0.69 -3.57
N ILE A 46 -7.78 0.40 -3.62
CA ILE A 46 -6.86 0.81 -2.56
C ILE A 46 -7.44 2.06 -1.91
N ASP A 47 -7.63 2.02 -0.61
CA ASP A 47 -8.16 3.12 0.17
C ASP A 47 -7.08 3.64 1.14
N PRO A 48 -6.29 4.68 0.75
CA PRO A 48 -5.42 5.36 1.70
C PRO A 48 -6.26 6.13 2.71
N GLY A 49 -6.20 5.72 3.97
CA GLY A 49 -7.00 6.26 5.06
C GLY A 49 -6.86 7.77 5.23
N HIS A 50 -7.91 8.40 5.74
CA HIS A 50 -8.02 9.83 6.02
C HIS A 50 -7.93 10.75 4.79
N ASN A 51 -7.88 12.05 5.02
CA ASN A 51 -7.78 13.08 3.99
C ASN A 51 -6.51 13.89 4.18
N GLY A 52 -5.97 14.45 3.09
CA GLY A 52 -4.83 15.37 3.12
C GLY A 52 -5.15 16.73 3.72
N ALA A 53 -6.43 17.13 3.67
CA ALA A 53 -6.97 18.30 4.35
C ALA A 53 -8.37 18.00 4.91
N ASN A 54 -8.76 18.69 5.97
CA ASN A 54 -10.05 18.53 6.61
C ASN A 54 -10.66 19.89 6.90
N ASP A 55 -12.00 19.94 6.84
CA ASP A 55 -12.82 21.08 7.28
C ASP A 55 -14.02 20.57 8.10
N ALA A 56 -14.95 21.42 8.47
CA ALA A 56 -16.11 21.06 9.28
C ALA A 56 -17.01 20.00 8.63
N SER A 57 -16.92 19.79 7.31
CA SER A 57 -17.74 18.79 6.60
C SER A 57 -17.42 17.35 6.97
N ILE A 58 -16.24 17.07 7.53
CA ILE A 58 -15.90 15.72 8.02
C ILE A 58 -16.80 15.27 9.18
N GLY A 59 -17.46 16.19 9.90
CA GLY A 59 -18.47 15.88 10.93
C GLY A 59 -19.86 15.53 10.37
N ARG A 60 -20.08 15.61 9.05
CA ARG A 60 -21.33 15.18 8.43
C ARG A 60 -21.62 13.73 8.74
N GLN A 61 -22.86 13.44 9.16
CA GLN A 61 -23.24 12.08 9.54
C GLN A 61 -23.51 11.22 8.31
N VAL A 62 -22.91 10.04 8.29
CA VAL A 62 -23.00 9.06 7.21
C VAL A 62 -23.34 7.67 7.75
N PRO A 63 -23.95 6.77 6.95
CA PRO A 63 -24.34 5.43 7.40
C PRO A 63 -23.16 4.59 7.88
N THR A 64 -23.37 3.81 8.95
CA THR A 64 -22.36 2.84 9.43
C THR A 64 -22.43 1.48 8.74
N GLY A 65 -23.51 1.21 7.97
CA GLY A 65 -23.80 -0.12 7.42
C GLY A 65 -24.44 -1.10 8.40
N ARG A 66 -24.67 -0.69 9.67
CA ARG A 66 -25.31 -1.53 10.70
C ARG A 66 -26.48 -0.85 11.41
N GLY A 67 -27.09 0.11 10.75
CA GLY A 67 -28.05 1.03 11.37
C GLY A 67 -27.33 2.07 12.23
N GLY A 68 -27.77 3.32 12.12
CA GLY A 68 -27.11 4.46 12.74
C GLY A 68 -26.08 5.15 11.84
N THR A 69 -25.47 6.18 12.38
CA THR A 69 -24.58 7.08 11.67
C THR A 69 -23.27 7.29 12.41
N LYS A 70 -22.28 7.81 11.72
CA LYS A 70 -20.99 8.27 12.24
C LYS A 70 -20.49 9.46 11.43
N ASP A 71 -19.43 10.10 11.88
CA ASP A 71 -18.81 11.18 11.12
C ASP A 71 -18.30 10.70 9.75
N CYS A 72 -18.43 11.56 8.75
CA CYS A 72 -17.97 11.37 7.38
C CYS A 72 -16.53 10.87 7.32
N GLN A 73 -15.66 11.47 8.15
CA GLN A 73 -14.26 11.08 8.24
C GLN A 73 -13.69 11.47 9.61
N ALA A 74 -12.63 10.77 10.03
CA ALA A 74 -11.77 11.19 11.12
C ALA A 74 -10.52 11.87 10.56
N SER A 75 -9.94 12.80 11.33
CA SER A 75 -8.70 13.51 10.92
C SER A 75 -7.46 12.62 10.86
N GLY A 76 -7.52 11.45 11.49
CA GLY A 76 -6.37 10.57 11.64
C GLY A 76 -5.49 10.94 12.84
N THR A 77 -4.40 10.20 12.99
CA THR A 77 -3.38 10.43 14.01
C THR A 77 -2.06 10.92 13.37
N SER A 78 -1.01 10.98 14.15
CA SER A 78 0.35 11.31 13.71
C SER A 78 1.37 10.61 14.61
N THR A 79 2.61 10.49 14.15
CA THR A 79 3.73 10.15 15.02
C THR A 79 3.99 11.25 16.05
N ASN A 80 4.85 10.97 17.03
CA ASN A 80 5.23 12.00 18.02
C ASN A 80 6.10 13.12 17.42
N SER A 81 6.73 12.88 16.26
CA SER A 81 7.45 13.90 15.47
C SER A 81 6.53 14.76 14.61
N GLY A 82 5.24 14.42 14.50
CA GLY A 82 4.26 15.15 13.69
C GLY A 82 4.05 14.59 12.27
N TYR A 83 4.63 13.44 11.91
CA TYR A 83 4.37 12.80 10.63
C TYR A 83 2.93 12.24 10.60
N SER A 84 2.09 12.79 9.73
CA SER A 84 0.66 12.51 9.73
C SER A 84 0.31 11.14 9.13
N GLU A 85 -0.75 10.52 9.65
CA GLU A 85 -1.25 9.24 9.17
C GLU A 85 -1.68 9.32 7.70
N HIS A 86 -2.39 10.38 7.27
CA HIS A 86 -2.82 10.51 5.89
C HIS A 86 -1.64 10.52 4.90
N THR A 87 -0.51 11.15 5.24
CA THR A 87 0.70 11.16 4.41
C THR A 87 1.37 9.78 4.38
N PHE A 88 1.44 9.10 5.51
CA PHE A 88 1.93 7.74 5.59
C PHE A 88 1.12 6.79 4.71
N THR A 89 -0.21 6.82 4.82
CA THR A 89 -1.09 5.94 4.05
C THR A 89 -1.06 6.26 2.56
N TRP A 90 -0.94 7.54 2.19
CA TRP A 90 -0.82 7.97 0.81
C TRP A 90 0.46 7.46 0.14
N ASP A 91 1.62 7.68 0.74
CA ASP A 91 2.91 7.20 0.20
C ASP A 91 2.93 5.67 0.09
N THR A 92 2.45 4.97 1.11
CA THR A 92 2.37 3.50 1.12
C THR A 92 1.42 2.99 0.03
N ALA A 93 0.27 3.65 -0.18
CA ALA A 93 -0.69 3.31 -1.22
C ALA A 93 -0.13 3.50 -2.63
N LEU A 94 0.65 4.56 -2.88
CA LEU A 94 1.31 4.77 -4.17
C LEU A 94 2.32 3.66 -4.49
N ARG A 95 3.10 3.22 -3.51
CA ARG A 95 4.04 2.08 -3.65
C ARG A 95 3.29 0.78 -3.93
N LEU A 96 2.24 0.49 -3.16
CA LEU A 96 1.38 -0.67 -3.36
C LEU A 96 0.77 -0.66 -4.77
N ARG A 97 0.21 0.48 -5.19
CA ARG A 97 -0.38 0.66 -6.52
C ARG A 97 0.63 0.37 -7.63
N ALA A 98 1.83 0.95 -7.55
CA ALA A 98 2.87 0.77 -8.55
C ALA A 98 3.26 -0.71 -8.70
N ALA A 99 3.44 -1.43 -7.58
CA ALA A 99 3.83 -2.82 -7.57
C ALA A 99 2.70 -3.75 -8.07
N LEU A 100 1.43 -3.51 -7.68
CA LEU A 100 0.28 -4.27 -8.20
C LEU A 100 0.09 -4.06 -9.70
N ASN A 101 0.24 -2.82 -10.19
CA ASN A 101 0.15 -2.54 -11.64
C ASN A 101 1.26 -3.26 -12.42
N ALA A 102 2.47 -3.37 -11.87
CA ALA A 102 3.57 -4.15 -12.48
C ALA A 102 3.26 -5.65 -12.58
N LEU A 103 2.36 -6.17 -11.73
CA LEU A 103 1.83 -7.54 -11.80
C LEU A 103 0.61 -7.69 -12.74
N GLY A 104 0.24 -6.62 -13.46
CA GLY A 104 -0.92 -6.61 -14.36
C GLY A 104 -2.28 -6.43 -13.67
N VAL A 105 -2.30 -6.15 -12.36
CA VAL A 105 -3.51 -5.85 -11.60
C VAL A 105 -3.98 -4.43 -11.93
N ARG A 106 -5.26 -4.26 -12.20
CA ARG A 106 -5.88 -2.95 -12.37
C ARG A 106 -6.20 -2.36 -10.99
N THR A 107 -5.78 -1.12 -10.74
CA THR A 107 -5.98 -0.48 -9.44
C THR A 107 -6.78 0.81 -9.55
N ALA A 108 -7.62 1.09 -8.56
CA ALA A 108 -8.25 2.38 -8.34
C ALA A 108 -8.03 2.81 -6.88
N MET A 109 -8.09 4.11 -6.61
CA MET A 109 -7.86 4.67 -5.28
C MET A 109 -9.05 5.52 -4.84
N SER A 110 -9.32 5.58 -3.54
CA SER A 110 -10.42 6.37 -2.95
C SER A 110 -10.18 7.88 -3.03
N ARG A 111 -8.94 8.33 -3.09
CA ARG A 111 -8.55 9.73 -3.23
C ARG A 111 -7.41 9.90 -4.22
N GLY A 112 -7.31 11.09 -4.83
CA GLY A 112 -6.37 11.37 -5.91
C GLY A 112 -5.12 12.17 -5.49
N ASN A 113 -5.06 12.65 -4.25
CA ASN A 113 -3.95 13.45 -3.71
C ASN A 113 -3.89 13.38 -2.17
N ASP A 114 -2.90 14.05 -1.58
CA ASP A 114 -2.68 14.13 -0.14
C ASP A 114 -2.76 15.57 0.40
N ASN A 115 -3.47 16.46 -0.26
CA ASN A 115 -3.57 17.87 0.13
C ASN A 115 -4.99 18.45 0.03
N ALA A 116 -6.00 17.61 -0.17
CA ALA A 116 -7.38 18.01 -0.31
C ALA A 116 -8.31 17.19 0.59
N LEU A 117 -9.55 17.71 0.74
CA LEU A 117 -10.66 16.96 1.30
C LEU A 117 -10.97 15.77 0.39
N GLY A 118 -11.12 14.59 0.99
CA GLY A 118 -11.47 13.36 0.28
C GLY A 118 -12.91 12.90 0.55
N PRO A 119 -13.34 11.80 -0.08
CA PRO A 119 -14.67 11.24 0.14
C PRO A 119 -14.89 10.76 1.57
N CYS A 120 -16.14 10.76 2.03
CA CYS A 120 -16.55 10.15 3.28
C CYS A 120 -16.34 8.62 3.28
N VAL A 121 -16.30 8.01 4.45
CA VAL A 121 -16.05 6.56 4.58
C VAL A 121 -17.10 5.69 3.87
N ASP A 122 -18.35 6.12 3.81
CA ASP A 122 -19.43 5.46 3.06
C ASP A 122 -19.27 5.64 1.54
N GLU A 123 -18.88 6.83 1.09
CA GLU A 123 -18.60 7.13 -0.32
C GLU A 123 -17.42 6.29 -0.83
N ARG A 124 -16.35 6.10 -0.02
CA ARG A 124 -15.21 5.23 -0.35
C ARG A 124 -15.65 3.79 -0.56
N ALA A 125 -16.53 3.28 0.31
CA ALA A 125 -17.10 1.95 0.14
C ALA A 125 -17.97 1.85 -1.13
N ASN A 126 -18.78 2.87 -1.42
CA ASN A 126 -19.61 2.92 -2.64
C ASN A 126 -18.74 2.99 -3.92
N MET A 127 -17.66 3.79 -3.92
CA MET A 127 -16.68 3.83 -5.02
C MET A 127 -16.05 2.46 -5.26
N ALA A 128 -15.65 1.77 -4.18
CA ALA A 128 -15.11 0.43 -4.27
C ALA A 128 -16.14 -0.55 -4.86
N ASN A 129 -17.36 -0.56 -4.32
CA ASN A 129 -18.42 -1.47 -4.75
C ASN A 129 -18.79 -1.29 -6.23
N ALA A 130 -18.81 -0.04 -6.73
CA ALA A 130 -19.11 0.27 -8.12
C ALA A 130 -18.10 -0.33 -9.13
N LEU A 131 -16.90 -0.64 -8.70
CA LEU A 131 -15.85 -1.24 -9.53
C LEU A 131 -15.91 -2.76 -9.58
N HIS A 132 -16.75 -3.41 -8.77
CA HIS A 132 -16.81 -4.87 -8.63
C HIS A 132 -15.41 -5.49 -8.43
N PRO A 133 -14.61 -5.03 -7.42
CA PRO A 133 -13.22 -5.42 -7.30
C PRO A 133 -13.06 -6.85 -6.80
N ASN A 134 -11.91 -7.45 -7.08
CA ASN A 134 -11.53 -8.74 -6.50
C ASN A 134 -11.09 -8.60 -5.03
N ALA A 135 -10.60 -7.42 -4.65
CA ALA A 135 -10.22 -7.10 -3.28
C ALA A 135 -10.29 -5.59 -3.00
N ILE A 136 -10.61 -5.23 -1.76
CA ILE A 136 -10.56 -3.88 -1.21
C ILE A 136 -9.56 -3.88 -0.06
N VAL A 137 -8.57 -2.97 -0.10
CA VAL A 137 -7.59 -2.81 0.98
C VAL A 137 -7.55 -1.36 1.43
N SER A 138 -7.94 -1.12 2.68
CA SER A 138 -7.79 0.18 3.34
C SER A 138 -6.52 0.19 4.19
N LEU A 139 -5.75 1.27 4.12
CA LEU A 139 -4.45 1.43 4.76
C LEU A 139 -4.52 2.49 5.84
N HIS A 140 -4.03 2.15 7.03
CA HIS A 140 -4.04 3.00 8.22
C HIS A 140 -2.76 2.84 9.05
N GLY A 141 -2.57 3.72 10.01
CA GLY A 141 -1.59 3.63 11.08
C GLY A 141 -2.25 4.00 12.39
N ASP A 142 -2.36 3.05 13.31
CA ASP A 142 -3.11 3.22 14.56
C ASP A 142 -2.48 4.26 15.50
N GLY A 143 -3.32 4.86 16.32
CA GLY A 143 -2.96 5.81 17.40
C GLY A 143 -3.12 5.21 18.80
N GLY A 144 -2.70 3.97 19.00
CA GLY A 144 -2.81 3.24 20.25
C GLY A 144 -1.90 3.76 21.38
N PRO A 145 -1.90 3.13 22.57
CA PRO A 145 -1.01 3.48 23.66
C PRO A 145 0.46 3.36 23.26
N ALA A 146 1.31 4.29 23.69
CA ALA A 146 2.72 4.35 23.26
C ALA A 146 3.55 3.08 23.60
N SER A 147 3.14 2.32 24.61
CA SER A 147 3.74 1.03 24.96
C SER A 147 3.32 -0.11 24.03
N GLY A 148 2.17 0.03 23.32
CA GLY A 148 1.67 -0.92 22.35
C GLY A 148 2.38 -0.77 21.00
N ARG A 149 2.58 -1.87 20.27
CA ARG A 149 3.20 -1.86 18.94
C ARG A 149 2.69 -2.99 18.08
N GLY A 150 2.95 -2.88 16.79
CA GLY A 150 2.68 -3.91 15.80
C GLY A 150 1.41 -3.66 15.00
N PHE A 151 1.26 -4.44 13.93
CA PHE A 151 0.16 -4.34 12.98
C PHE A 151 -1.07 -5.15 13.41
N HIS A 152 -2.24 -4.78 12.89
CA HIS A 152 -3.41 -5.66 12.90
C HIS A 152 -4.26 -5.46 11.64
N VAL A 153 -4.93 -6.53 11.24
CA VAL A 153 -5.81 -6.56 10.07
C VAL A 153 -7.24 -6.69 10.53
N ASN A 154 -8.04 -5.66 10.21
CA ASN A 154 -9.45 -5.58 10.56
C ASN A 154 -10.31 -6.15 9.43
N TYR A 155 -11.40 -6.83 9.81
CA TYR A 155 -12.45 -7.30 8.93
C TYR A 155 -13.82 -7.12 9.57
N SER A 156 -14.89 -7.05 8.78
CA SER A 156 -16.26 -6.89 9.31
C SER A 156 -16.70 -8.14 10.09
N SER A 157 -17.11 -7.97 11.34
CA SER A 157 -17.58 -9.05 12.21
C SER A 157 -18.66 -8.54 13.19
N PRO A 158 -19.81 -9.24 13.31
CA PRO A 158 -20.23 -10.36 12.46
C PRO A 158 -20.41 -9.94 11.00
N PRO A 159 -20.32 -10.89 10.03
CA PRO A 159 -20.45 -10.57 8.62
C PRO A 159 -21.87 -10.13 8.24
N LEU A 160 -21.98 -9.19 7.29
CA LEU A 160 -23.25 -8.69 6.76
C LEU A 160 -23.62 -9.28 5.38
N ASN A 161 -22.65 -9.91 4.72
CA ASN A 161 -22.83 -10.55 3.41
C ASN A 161 -21.84 -11.70 3.21
N ALA A 162 -21.99 -12.44 2.12
CA ALA A 162 -21.16 -13.61 1.80
C ALA A 162 -19.66 -13.24 1.59
N ALA A 163 -19.35 -12.08 1.02
CA ALA A 163 -17.97 -11.65 0.84
C ALA A 163 -17.25 -11.40 2.17
N GLN A 164 -17.99 -10.94 3.18
CA GLN A 164 -17.47 -10.70 4.52
C GLN A 164 -17.36 -11.99 5.34
N ALA A 165 -18.26 -12.96 5.14
CA ALA A 165 -18.34 -14.18 5.94
C ALA A 165 -17.14 -15.12 5.75
N GLY A 166 -16.59 -15.22 4.57
CA GLY A 166 -15.47 -16.10 4.22
C GLY A 166 -14.30 -15.37 3.57
N PRO A 167 -14.49 -14.80 2.36
CA PRO A 167 -13.42 -14.18 1.59
C PRO A 167 -12.68 -13.06 2.32
N SER A 168 -13.36 -12.16 3.03
CA SER A 168 -12.70 -11.10 3.81
C SER A 168 -11.86 -11.67 4.96
N VAL A 169 -12.35 -12.70 5.65
CA VAL A 169 -11.61 -13.37 6.73
C VAL A 169 -10.37 -14.08 6.17
N GLN A 170 -10.49 -14.74 5.01
CA GLN A 170 -9.37 -15.35 4.32
C GLN A 170 -8.34 -14.29 3.90
N PHE A 171 -8.79 -13.18 3.33
CA PHE A 171 -7.92 -12.06 2.95
C PHE A 171 -7.19 -11.50 4.16
N ALA A 172 -7.89 -11.30 5.29
CA ALA A 172 -7.27 -10.84 6.53
C ALA A 172 -6.17 -11.79 7.03
N ARG A 173 -6.39 -13.11 6.97
CA ARG A 173 -5.40 -14.11 7.35
C ARG A 173 -4.17 -14.09 6.44
N VAL A 174 -4.37 -14.09 5.12
CA VAL A 174 -3.26 -14.01 4.16
C VAL A 174 -2.46 -12.73 4.36
N MET A 175 -3.13 -11.59 4.52
CA MET A 175 -2.48 -10.29 4.77
C MET A 175 -1.66 -10.32 6.07
N ARG A 176 -2.24 -10.81 7.17
CA ARG A 176 -1.57 -10.99 8.46
C ARG A 176 -0.29 -11.82 8.32
N ASP A 177 -0.37 -12.95 7.61
CA ASP A 177 0.76 -13.86 7.46
C ASP A 177 1.90 -13.19 6.68
N GLN A 178 1.60 -12.41 5.64
CA GLN A 178 2.60 -11.69 4.86
C GLN A 178 3.24 -10.52 5.63
N LEU A 179 2.49 -9.81 6.45
CA LEU A 179 3.04 -8.78 7.34
C LEU A 179 3.96 -9.41 8.37
N GLN A 180 3.52 -10.48 9.03
CA GLN A 180 4.32 -11.20 10.03
C GLN A 180 5.62 -11.79 9.44
N ALA A 181 5.59 -12.28 8.21
CA ALA A 181 6.76 -12.82 7.51
C ALA A 181 7.87 -11.78 7.27
N THR A 182 7.57 -10.49 7.35
CA THR A 182 8.58 -9.42 7.27
C THR A 182 9.29 -9.16 8.60
N GLY A 183 8.89 -9.82 9.68
CA GLY A 183 9.37 -9.55 11.04
C GLY A 183 8.68 -8.37 11.72
N ILE A 184 7.63 -7.78 11.11
CA ILE A 184 6.77 -6.81 11.78
C ILE A 184 5.86 -7.60 12.74
N PRO A 185 5.86 -7.30 14.05
CA PRO A 185 5.06 -8.08 15.00
C PRO A 185 3.58 -7.78 14.85
N PRO A 186 2.69 -8.74 15.15
CA PRO A 186 1.28 -8.45 15.34
C PRO A 186 1.08 -7.54 16.57
N ALA A 187 0.00 -6.75 16.55
CA ALA A 187 -0.33 -5.84 17.63
C ALA A 187 -0.45 -6.58 18.97
N ASN A 188 0.22 -6.04 20.00
CA ASN A 188 0.21 -6.60 21.35
C ASN A 188 -0.79 -5.90 22.30
N TYR A 189 -1.57 -4.95 21.79
CA TYR A 189 -2.49 -4.11 22.58
C TYR A 189 -3.95 -4.19 22.10
N ILE A 190 -4.20 -4.77 20.94
CA ILE A 190 -5.55 -4.88 20.35
C ILE A 190 -5.64 -6.07 19.41
N GLY A 191 -6.85 -6.64 19.24
CA GLY A 191 -7.05 -7.81 18.41
C GLY A 191 -6.42 -9.07 19.02
N GLN A 192 -6.27 -10.10 18.21
CA GLN A 192 -5.62 -11.35 18.61
C GLN A 192 -4.77 -11.88 17.45
N GLY A 193 -3.45 -12.02 17.69
CA GLY A 193 -2.53 -12.57 16.70
C GLY A 193 -2.53 -11.79 15.38
N GLY A 194 -2.69 -10.47 15.43
CA GLY A 194 -2.72 -9.59 14.26
C GLY A 194 -4.06 -9.57 13.50
N LEU A 195 -5.13 -10.16 14.04
CA LEU A 195 -6.47 -10.13 13.47
C LEU A 195 -7.46 -9.45 14.42
N TYR A 196 -8.36 -8.64 13.85
CA TYR A 196 -9.39 -7.96 14.65
C TYR A 196 -10.72 -7.85 13.91
N GLY A 197 -11.72 -8.64 14.34
CA GLY A 197 -13.11 -8.54 13.85
C GLY A 197 -13.79 -7.28 14.39
N ARG A 198 -14.28 -6.39 13.52
CA ARG A 198 -14.86 -5.09 13.86
C ARG A 198 -16.28 -4.93 13.35
N SER A 199 -17.13 -4.26 14.11
CA SER A 199 -18.51 -3.93 13.73
C SER A 199 -18.73 -2.42 13.52
N ASP A 200 -17.78 -1.57 13.88
CA ASP A 200 -17.89 -0.11 13.91
C ASP A 200 -17.21 0.61 12.71
N LEU A 201 -16.52 -0.14 11.84
CA LEU A 201 -15.86 0.41 10.66
C LEU A 201 -16.80 0.41 9.44
N ALA A 202 -17.34 1.58 9.11
CA ALA A 202 -18.34 1.75 8.04
C ALA A 202 -17.81 1.23 6.69
N GLY A 203 -16.56 1.52 6.32
CA GLY A 203 -15.96 1.04 5.08
C GLY A 203 -15.98 -0.48 4.94
N LEU A 204 -15.71 -1.21 6.03
CA LEU A 204 -15.77 -2.67 6.06
C LEU A 204 -17.22 -3.19 6.05
N ASN A 205 -18.12 -2.54 6.80
CA ASN A 205 -19.51 -2.95 6.88
C ASN A 205 -20.26 -2.79 5.56
N LEU A 206 -19.99 -1.70 4.85
CA LEU A 206 -20.63 -1.35 3.57
C LEU A 206 -20.01 -2.08 2.37
N ALA A 207 -18.83 -2.69 2.53
CA ALA A 207 -18.16 -3.42 1.45
C ALA A 207 -18.97 -4.65 1.03
N GLN A 208 -19.21 -4.77 -0.29
CA GLN A 208 -19.88 -5.91 -0.93
C GLN A 208 -18.90 -6.93 -1.52
N TYR A 209 -17.61 -6.64 -1.48
CA TYR A 209 -16.51 -7.45 -1.99
C TYR A 209 -15.50 -7.75 -0.87
N PRO A 210 -14.58 -8.71 -1.04
CA PRO A 210 -13.58 -9.04 -0.03
C PRO A 210 -12.79 -7.79 0.40
N SER A 211 -12.88 -7.43 1.68
CA SER A 211 -12.35 -6.17 2.19
C SER A 211 -11.63 -6.35 3.52
N VAL A 212 -10.49 -5.67 3.66
CA VAL A 212 -9.73 -5.54 4.89
C VAL A 212 -9.31 -4.10 5.13
N LEU A 213 -9.14 -3.72 6.40
CA LEU A 213 -8.48 -2.49 6.82
C LEU A 213 -7.23 -2.88 7.62
N VAL A 214 -6.08 -2.43 7.16
CA VAL A 214 -4.79 -2.78 7.74
C VAL A 214 -4.23 -1.61 8.52
N GLU A 215 -4.14 -1.79 9.83
CA GLU A 215 -3.34 -0.92 10.70
C GLU A 215 -1.90 -1.43 10.65
N LEU A 216 -1.02 -0.70 9.98
CA LEU A 216 0.34 -1.17 9.67
C LEU A 216 1.28 -1.12 10.87
N GLY A 217 0.89 -0.43 11.94
CA GLY A 217 1.58 -0.30 13.20
C GLY A 217 0.98 0.82 14.03
N ASN A 218 1.56 1.09 15.20
CA ASN A 218 1.12 2.15 16.10
C ASN A 218 2.02 3.40 15.95
N MET A 219 1.48 4.47 15.41
CA MET A 219 2.18 5.75 15.19
C MET A 219 2.66 6.43 16.49
N LYS A 220 2.13 6.02 17.65
CA LYS A 220 2.58 6.50 18.97
C LYS A 220 3.76 5.70 19.54
N ASN A 221 4.04 4.52 18.96
CA ASN A 221 5.17 3.69 19.40
C ASN A 221 6.45 4.10 18.66
N PRO A 222 7.59 4.35 19.36
CA PRO A 222 8.82 4.80 18.71
C PRO A 222 9.39 3.84 17.66
N ALA A 223 9.25 2.52 17.85
CA ALA A 223 9.79 1.54 16.89
C ALA A 223 8.92 1.45 15.63
N ASP A 224 7.59 1.54 15.76
CA ASP A 224 6.67 1.51 14.63
C ASP A 224 6.71 2.84 13.87
N SER A 225 6.73 3.99 14.57
CA SER A 225 6.84 5.31 13.94
C SER A 225 8.13 5.48 13.16
N ALA A 226 9.26 4.96 13.64
CA ALA A 226 10.53 5.00 12.90
C ALA A 226 10.45 4.24 11.55
N LEU A 227 9.73 3.12 11.50
CA LEU A 227 9.45 2.42 10.23
C LEU A 227 8.56 3.25 9.31
N MET A 228 7.50 3.85 9.85
CA MET A 228 6.54 4.64 9.05
C MET A 228 7.17 5.91 8.48
N GLU A 229 8.06 6.55 9.22
CA GLU A 229 8.74 7.78 8.81
C GLU A 229 9.86 7.53 7.79
N SER A 230 10.45 6.32 7.76
CA SER A 230 11.51 5.98 6.82
C SER A 230 10.98 5.52 5.46
N ALA A 231 11.68 5.85 4.37
CA ALA A 231 11.32 5.40 3.03
C ALA A 231 11.44 3.88 2.90
N GLU A 232 12.46 3.29 3.53
CA GLU A 232 12.71 1.84 3.58
C GLU A 232 11.61 1.12 4.35
N GLY A 233 11.16 1.68 5.46
CA GLY A 233 10.06 1.11 6.24
C GLY A 233 8.74 1.14 5.48
N ARG A 234 8.40 2.24 4.81
CA ARG A 234 7.21 2.31 3.94
C ARG A 234 7.28 1.35 2.76
N GLN A 235 8.49 1.15 2.18
CA GLN A 235 8.68 0.13 1.15
C GLN A 235 8.46 -1.28 1.70
N LYS A 236 8.98 -1.58 2.89
CA LYS A 236 8.77 -2.86 3.58
C LYS A 236 7.28 -3.16 3.81
N TYR A 237 6.50 -2.15 4.24
CA TYR A 237 5.04 -2.29 4.35
C TYR A 237 4.39 -2.54 2.99
N ALA A 238 4.75 -1.77 1.97
CA ALA A 238 4.19 -1.94 0.63
C ALA A 238 4.48 -3.32 0.06
N ASP A 239 5.69 -3.84 0.22
CA ASP A 239 6.08 -5.18 -0.24
C ASP A 239 5.27 -6.29 0.46
N ALA A 240 5.00 -6.14 1.76
CA ALA A 240 4.14 -7.07 2.49
C ALA A 240 2.70 -7.01 2.00
N LEU A 241 2.17 -5.81 1.80
CA LEU A 241 0.82 -5.58 1.27
C LEU A 241 0.66 -6.18 -0.13
N VAL A 242 1.64 -5.99 -1.02
CA VAL A 242 1.65 -6.61 -2.37
C VAL A 242 1.54 -8.12 -2.27
N ARG A 243 2.39 -8.76 -1.43
CA ARG A 243 2.34 -10.23 -1.24
C ARG A 243 1.00 -10.67 -0.65
N GLY A 244 0.44 -9.90 0.30
CA GLY A 244 -0.87 -10.18 0.90
C GLY A 244 -1.99 -10.12 -0.12
N VAL A 245 -2.06 -9.06 -0.92
CA VAL A 245 -3.05 -8.89 -1.98
C VAL A 245 -2.86 -9.96 -3.05
N ALA A 246 -1.66 -10.13 -3.60
CA ALA A 246 -1.38 -11.10 -4.65
C ALA A 246 -1.66 -12.54 -4.19
N GLY A 247 -1.26 -12.89 -2.97
CA GLY A 247 -1.55 -14.20 -2.38
C GLY A 247 -3.05 -14.48 -2.25
N PHE A 248 -3.83 -13.49 -1.82
CA PHE A 248 -5.28 -13.63 -1.75
C PHE A 248 -5.91 -13.76 -3.15
N LEU A 249 -5.52 -12.92 -4.10
CA LEU A 249 -6.04 -12.96 -5.48
C LEU A 249 -5.76 -14.31 -6.15
N ALA A 250 -4.59 -14.90 -5.92
CA ALA A 250 -4.23 -16.21 -6.45
C ALA A 250 -5.19 -17.32 -5.97
N THR A 251 -5.71 -17.22 -4.74
CA THR A 251 -6.70 -18.20 -4.24
C THR A 251 -8.06 -18.11 -4.95
N GLN A 252 -8.42 -16.93 -5.47
CA GLN A 252 -9.66 -16.73 -6.22
C GLN A 252 -9.58 -17.27 -7.65
N GLY A 253 -8.40 -17.24 -8.28
CA GLY A 253 -8.18 -17.78 -9.63
C GLY A 253 -8.24 -19.30 -9.69
N GLN A 254 -8.02 -19.99 -8.58
CA GLN A 254 -8.09 -21.47 -8.49
C GLN A 254 -9.52 -22.02 -8.27
N ALA A 255 -10.46 -21.15 -7.91
CA ALA A 255 -11.83 -21.52 -7.62
C ALA A 255 -12.80 -21.39 -8.83
N ARG A 256 -12.27 -21.05 -10.01
CA ARG A 256 -12.98 -20.97 -11.29
C ARG A 256 -12.49 -22.10 -12.21
#